data_f53ad2a7d2f6edc901937d947c71abeb
#
_entry.id   f53ad2a7d2f6edc901937d947c71abeb
#
_cell.length_a   1.000
_cell.length_b   1.000
_cell.length_c   1.000
_cell.angle_alpha   90.00
_cell.angle_beta   90.00
_cell.angle_gamma   90.00
#
_symmetry.space_group_name_H-M   'P 1'
#
loop_
_entity.id
_entity.type
_entity.pdbx_description
1 polymer ?
#
loop_
_entity_poly.entity_id
_entity_poly.type
_entity_poly.pdbx_seq_one_letter_code
_entity_poly.pdbx_strand_id
1 'polypeptide(L)'
;PGISSAASDVYKRQDYEKPFFMAVGISKPHLPFYAPKEYFDLHPLESIILPEYRMDDLDDILNSHGVAAFKPHVDFQWCREYGVMRDVVQAYLATVSYADECVGVVLDALANSQYADNTIVVIWGDHGWHFGEKLKFRKASLWREATQLPLIIQTPDMQTGQDCRRNVNLIDLYPTLIDLCALPEKELDGTTIRPLLENPSLAWPPTVTTQGKGNHSVISERWHYTSYVRGFEELYDLENDPMQWTNLVHSDLEKAEVTIAKLKTYLPAFEAEEILKSQKDDSIKEMDHTIKTRRDLRSLK
;
A
#
# COMPACT_ATOMS: atom_id res chain seq x y z
N PRO A 1 22.33 7.37 -7.28
CA PRO A 1 22.95 6.52 -8.30
C PRO A 1 23.27 5.10 -7.83
N GLY A 2 23.31 4.82 -6.51
CA GLY A 2 23.86 3.55 -5.99
C GLY A 2 23.00 2.31 -6.13
N ILE A 3 21.66 2.42 -6.17
CA ILE A 3 20.78 1.25 -6.23
C ILE A 3 20.61 0.73 -7.66
N SER A 4 20.54 1.63 -8.62
CA SER A 4 20.34 1.30 -10.04
C SER A 4 21.52 0.57 -10.67
N SER A 5 22.75 0.93 -10.30
CA SER A 5 23.94 0.27 -10.81
C SER A 5 24.07 -1.18 -10.33
N ALA A 6 23.68 -1.48 -9.08
CA ALA A 6 23.74 -2.83 -8.53
C ALA A 6 22.71 -3.78 -9.17
N ALA A 7 21.46 -3.32 -9.39
CA ALA A 7 20.43 -4.13 -10.04
C ALA A 7 20.78 -4.40 -11.53
N SER A 8 21.20 -3.35 -12.26
CA SER A 8 21.68 -3.47 -13.64
C SER A 8 22.89 -4.41 -13.77
N ASP A 9 23.76 -4.45 -12.78
CA ASP A 9 24.95 -5.30 -12.75
C ASP A 9 24.60 -6.78 -12.56
N VAL A 10 23.55 -7.08 -11.79
CA VAL A 10 23.05 -8.46 -11.60
C VAL A 10 22.54 -9.04 -12.91
N TYR A 11 21.78 -8.31 -13.71
CA TYR A 11 21.28 -8.79 -15.00
C TYR A 11 22.36 -8.97 -16.05
N LYS A 12 23.43 -8.17 -16.02
CA LYS A 12 24.47 -8.17 -17.06
C LYS A 12 25.55 -9.22 -16.87
N ARG A 13 25.73 -9.77 -15.67
CA ARG A 13 26.90 -10.57 -15.32
C ARG A 13 26.62 -12.05 -15.10
N GLN A 14 25.37 -12.50 -15.15
CA GLN A 14 25.05 -13.88 -14.81
C GLN A 14 24.24 -14.54 -15.92
N ASP A 15 24.66 -15.73 -16.31
CA ASP A 15 23.88 -16.66 -17.13
C ASP A 15 23.23 -17.66 -16.18
N TYR A 16 21.90 -17.60 -16.06
CA TYR A 16 21.14 -18.43 -15.13
C TYR A 16 20.64 -19.68 -15.85
N GLU A 17 21.12 -20.85 -15.47
CA GLU A 17 20.54 -22.14 -15.89
C GLU A 17 19.14 -22.40 -15.31
N LYS A 18 18.75 -21.67 -14.25
CA LYS A 18 17.46 -21.80 -13.55
C LYS A 18 16.77 -20.45 -13.48
N PRO A 19 15.42 -20.42 -13.43
CA PRO A 19 14.69 -19.20 -13.16
C PRO A 19 15.18 -18.49 -11.89
N PHE A 20 15.24 -17.17 -11.91
CA PHE A 20 15.62 -16.36 -10.75
C PHE A 20 14.41 -15.61 -10.19
N PHE A 21 14.49 -15.23 -8.94
CA PHE A 21 13.62 -14.26 -8.29
C PHE A 21 14.48 -13.09 -7.79
N MET A 22 14.10 -11.87 -8.17
CA MET A 22 14.79 -10.66 -7.75
C MET A 22 13.81 -9.67 -7.14
N ALA A 23 14.10 -9.23 -5.93
CA ALA A 23 13.38 -8.14 -5.28
C ALA A 23 14.27 -6.89 -5.22
N VAL A 24 13.75 -5.77 -5.72
CA VAL A 24 14.42 -4.47 -5.71
C VAL A 24 13.64 -3.52 -4.82
N GLY A 25 14.24 -3.09 -3.72
CA GLY A 25 13.65 -2.14 -2.78
C GLY A 25 14.10 -0.71 -3.07
N ILE A 26 13.13 0.20 -3.29
CA ILE A 26 13.34 1.62 -3.44
C ILE A 26 12.68 2.31 -2.26
N SER A 27 13.48 2.97 -1.39
CA SER A 27 12.96 3.58 -0.15
C SER A 27 12.19 4.88 -0.38
N LYS A 28 12.29 5.48 -1.58
CA LYS A 28 11.50 6.66 -1.95
C LYS A 28 10.13 6.22 -2.48
N PRO A 29 9.10 7.04 -2.23
CA PRO A 29 9.08 8.43 -1.71
C PRO A 29 9.01 8.58 -0.18
N HIS A 30 9.45 7.63 0.63
CA HIS A 30 9.42 7.75 2.10
C HIS A 30 10.25 8.94 2.63
N LEU A 31 9.81 9.51 3.75
CA LEU A 31 10.58 10.51 4.51
C LEU A 31 12.00 10.02 4.86
N PRO A 32 13.02 10.93 4.93
CA PRO A 32 12.95 12.34 4.56
C PRO A 32 12.86 12.53 3.03
N PHE A 33 12.12 13.55 2.59
CA PHE A 33 11.86 13.80 1.16
C PHE A 33 13.08 14.42 0.47
N TYR A 34 14.17 13.67 0.36
CA TYR A 34 15.38 14.06 -0.33
C TYR A 34 15.41 13.51 -1.75
N ALA A 35 15.52 14.39 -2.73
CA ALA A 35 15.76 14.10 -4.13
C ALA A 35 16.75 15.13 -4.69
N PRO A 36 17.45 14.83 -5.80
CA PRO A 36 18.19 15.82 -6.55
C PRO A 36 17.33 17.00 -6.99
N LYS A 37 17.95 18.19 -7.15
CA LYS A 37 17.22 19.44 -7.43
C LYS A 37 16.37 19.37 -8.69
N GLU A 38 16.84 18.69 -9.73
CA GLU A 38 16.13 18.52 -11.00
C GLU A 38 14.71 17.94 -10.84
N TYR A 39 14.48 17.07 -9.85
CA TYR A 39 13.15 16.53 -9.59
C TYR A 39 12.22 17.54 -8.90
N PHE A 40 12.76 18.46 -8.10
CA PHE A 40 11.98 19.59 -7.57
C PHE A 40 11.58 20.57 -8.68
N ASP A 41 12.47 20.78 -9.65
CA ASP A 41 12.22 21.67 -10.78
C ASP A 41 11.10 21.15 -11.72
N LEU A 42 10.81 19.83 -11.70
CA LEU A 42 9.66 19.25 -12.39
C LEU A 42 8.31 19.64 -11.77
N HIS A 43 8.32 20.08 -10.51
CA HIS A 43 7.12 20.40 -9.73
C HIS A 43 7.20 21.81 -9.16
N PRO A 44 7.09 22.88 -9.98
CA PRO A 44 7.14 24.27 -9.50
C PRO A 44 6.11 24.50 -8.38
N LEU A 45 6.53 25.17 -7.30
CA LEU A 45 5.72 25.33 -6.09
C LEU A 45 4.35 25.96 -6.36
N GLU A 46 4.29 26.90 -7.30
CA GLU A 46 3.08 27.59 -7.73
C GLU A 46 2.09 26.67 -8.46
N SER A 47 2.54 25.56 -9.03
CA SER A 47 1.71 24.57 -9.72
C SER A 47 1.16 23.49 -8.80
N ILE A 48 1.61 23.43 -7.54
CA ILE A 48 1.19 22.39 -6.59
C ILE A 48 -0.28 22.58 -6.23
N ILE A 49 -1.07 21.55 -6.50
CA ILE A 49 -2.45 21.43 -6.05
C ILE A 49 -2.46 20.63 -4.76
N LEU A 50 -2.97 21.23 -3.70
CA LEU A 50 -3.13 20.53 -2.42
C LEU A 50 -4.33 19.59 -2.46
N PRO A 51 -4.27 18.42 -1.82
CA PRO A 51 -5.45 17.62 -1.58
C PRO A 51 -6.54 18.42 -0.85
N GLU A 52 -7.78 18.14 -1.18
CA GLU A 52 -8.91 18.74 -0.48
C GLU A 52 -9.05 18.14 0.93
N TYR A 53 -9.34 19.00 1.91
CA TYR A 53 -9.65 18.57 3.27
C TYR A 53 -10.70 19.49 3.89
N ARG A 54 -11.45 18.97 4.85
CA ARG A 54 -12.44 19.71 5.61
C ARG A 54 -12.05 19.71 7.09
N MET A 55 -12.18 20.86 7.74
CA MET A 55 -11.79 20.98 9.17
C MET A 55 -12.73 20.23 10.12
N ASP A 56 -13.93 19.93 9.65
CA ASP A 56 -14.98 19.18 10.35
C ASP A 56 -15.03 17.67 9.95
N ASP A 57 -14.09 17.21 9.15
CA ASP A 57 -14.08 15.87 8.55
C ASP A 57 -13.98 14.70 9.56
N LEU A 58 -13.58 14.99 10.80
CA LEU A 58 -13.51 14.00 11.89
C LEU A 58 -14.68 14.10 12.88
N ASP A 59 -15.56 15.10 12.72
CA ASP A 59 -16.59 15.40 13.72
C ASP A 59 -17.74 14.38 13.72
N ASP A 60 -17.96 13.67 12.62
CA ASP A 60 -18.97 12.62 12.48
C ASP A 60 -18.45 11.20 12.81
N ILE A 61 -17.17 11.07 13.17
CA ILE A 61 -16.60 9.80 13.63
C ILE A 61 -16.68 9.79 15.17
N LEU A 62 -17.80 9.33 15.68
CA LEU A 62 -18.11 9.41 17.10
C LEU A 62 -17.83 8.10 17.81
N ASN A 63 -17.24 8.17 19.01
CA ASN A 63 -17.14 7.03 19.91
C ASN A 63 -18.49 6.76 20.60
N SER A 64 -18.56 5.71 21.42
CA SER A 64 -19.77 5.31 22.16
C SER A 64 -20.34 6.37 23.12
N HIS A 65 -19.60 7.44 23.38
CA HIS A 65 -20.03 8.56 24.21
C HIS A 65 -20.44 9.81 23.40
N GLY A 66 -20.51 9.69 22.04
CA GLY A 66 -20.85 10.81 21.18
C GLY A 66 -19.75 11.87 21.07
N VAL A 67 -18.50 11.51 21.33
CA VAL A 67 -17.33 12.39 21.23
C VAL A 67 -16.49 11.98 20.05
N ALA A 68 -15.94 12.94 19.31
CA ALA A 68 -15.05 12.68 18.18
C ALA A 68 -13.93 11.69 18.55
N ALA A 69 -13.84 10.58 17.78
CA ALA A 69 -12.92 9.49 18.05
C ALA A 69 -11.47 9.83 17.70
N PHE A 70 -11.27 10.76 16.77
CA PHE A 70 -9.97 11.21 16.30
C PHE A 70 -9.77 12.70 16.50
N LYS A 71 -8.52 13.11 16.47
CA LYS A 71 -8.08 14.51 16.47
C LYS A 71 -7.17 14.75 15.27
N PRO A 72 -7.09 16.00 14.76
CA PRO A 72 -6.14 16.35 13.71
C PRO A 72 -4.71 15.92 14.09
N HIS A 73 -4.02 15.33 13.10
CA HIS A 73 -2.64 14.85 13.30
C HIS A 73 -1.68 16.03 13.54
N VAL A 74 -0.71 15.82 14.41
CA VAL A 74 0.25 16.86 14.79
C VAL A 74 1.00 17.44 13.59
N ASP A 75 1.43 16.61 12.64
CA ASP A 75 2.13 17.09 11.44
C ASP A 75 1.21 17.91 10.53
N PHE A 76 -0.09 17.55 10.43
CA PHE A 76 -1.07 18.34 9.70
C PHE A 76 -1.23 19.74 10.31
N GLN A 77 -1.42 19.80 11.64
CA GLN A 77 -1.54 21.06 12.37
C GLN A 77 -0.27 21.92 12.18
N TRP A 78 0.90 21.31 12.31
CA TRP A 78 2.19 21.99 12.13
C TRP A 78 2.34 22.52 10.70
N CYS A 79 2.14 21.71 9.68
CA CYS A 79 2.26 22.14 8.28
C CYS A 79 1.30 23.28 7.94
N ARG A 80 0.09 23.25 8.51
CA ARG A 80 -0.91 24.31 8.32
C ARG A 80 -0.53 25.59 9.07
N GLU A 81 -0.09 25.48 10.31
CA GLU A 81 0.34 26.62 11.14
C GLU A 81 1.49 27.39 10.50
N TYR A 82 2.48 26.68 9.96
CA TYR A 82 3.65 27.28 9.32
C TYR A 82 3.47 27.56 7.83
N GLY A 83 2.33 27.23 7.24
CA GLY A 83 2.02 27.49 5.84
C GLY A 83 2.86 26.70 4.82
N VAL A 84 3.43 25.55 5.24
CA VAL A 84 4.38 24.76 4.44
C VAL A 84 3.74 23.54 3.75
N MET A 85 2.42 23.49 3.66
CA MET A 85 1.69 22.36 3.02
C MET A 85 2.17 22.11 1.59
N ARG A 86 2.31 23.19 0.78
CA ARG A 86 2.76 23.09 -0.62
C ARG A 86 4.19 22.60 -0.73
N ASP A 87 5.07 23.08 0.13
CA ASP A 87 6.48 22.66 0.16
C ASP A 87 6.62 21.17 0.45
N VAL A 88 5.82 20.65 1.38
CA VAL A 88 5.80 19.22 1.73
C VAL A 88 5.28 18.37 0.57
N VAL A 89 4.21 18.81 -0.10
CA VAL A 89 3.66 18.10 -1.27
C VAL A 89 4.63 18.16 -2.46
N GLN A 90 5.24 19.32 -2.72
CA GLN A 90 6.30 19.44 -3.75
C GLN A 90 7.44 18.46 -3.48
N ALA A 91 7.94 18.43 -2.25
CA ALA A 91 9.04 17.56 -1.89
C ALA A 91 8.68 16.06 -2.04
N TYR A 92 7.43 15.70 -1.72
CA TYR A 92 6.94 14.34 -1.97
C TYR A 92 6.90 14.03 -3.47
N LEU A 93 6.30 14.89 -4.30
CA LEU A 93 6.23 14.69 -5.76
C LEU A 93 7.62 14.59 -6.39
N ALA A 94 8.58 15.41 -5.94
CA ALA A 94 9.97 15.31 -6.36
C ALA A 94 10.57 13.93 -6.02
N THR A 95 10.28 13.39 -4.83
CA THR A 95 10.76 12.05 -4.45
C THR A 95 10.01 10.92 -5.17
N VAL A 96 8.75 11.12 -5.59
CA VAL A 96 8.03 10.19 -6.46
C VAL A 96 8.68 10.13 -7.84
N SER A 97 8.95 11.29 -8.48
CA SER A 97 9.63 11.35 -9.77
C SER A 97 11.03 10.72 -9.73
N TYR A 98 11.75 10.91 -8.63
CA TYR A 98 13.04 10.25 -8.43
C TYR A 98 12.91 8.73 -8.25
N ALA A 99 11.89 8.25 -7.55
CA ALA A 99 11.61 6.83 -7.42
C ALA A 99 11.24 6.20 -8.77
N ASP A 100 10.43 6.89 -9.58
CA ASP A 100 10.04 6.48 -10.92
C ASP A 100 11.25 6.30 -11.84
N GLU A 101 12.19 7.25 -11.83
CA GLU A 101 13.44 7.09 -12.60
C GLU A 101 14.27 5.90 -12.10
N CYS A 102 14.33 5.66 -10.79
CA CYS A 102 15.00 4.48 -10.25
C CYS A 102 14.36 3.17 -10.73
N VAL A 103 13.02 3.12 -10.83
CA VAL A 103 12.28 2.00 -11.43
C VAL A 103 12.63 1.88 -12.91
N GLY A 104 12.63 2.99 -13.66
CA GLY A 104 12.98 3.04 -15.08
C GLY A 104 14.34 2.42 -15.37
N VAL A 105 15.38 2.75 -14.58
CA VAL A 105 16.72 2.16 -14.74
C VAL A 105 16.71 0.63 -14.58
N VAL A 106 15.91 0.09 -13.67
CA VAL A 106 15.78 -1.36 -13.46
C VAL A 106 15.06 -2.01 -14.66
N LEU A 107 13.98 -1.39 -15.13
CA LEU A 107 13.21 -1.88 -16.28
C LEU A 107 14.03 -1.81 -17.57
N ASP A 108 14.80 -0.74 -17.79
CA ASP A 108 15.71 -0.61 -18.93
C ASP A 108 16.80 -1.69 -18.92
N ALA A 109 17.32 -2.01 -17.74
CA ALA A 109 18.30 -3.08 -17.60
C ALA A 109 17.71 -4.45 -17.96
N LEU A 110 16.45 -4.71 -17.56
CA LEU A 110 15.71 -5.91 -17.94
C LEU A 110 15.45 -5.93 -19.46
N ALA A 111 14.92 -4.85 -20.03
CA ALA A 111 14.59 -4.73 -21.45
C ALA A 111 15.80 -4.96 -22.37
N ASN A 112 17.00 -4.59 -21.90
CA ASN A 112 18.26 -4.81 -22.63
C ASN A 112 18.97 -6.13 -22.26
N SER A 113 18.31 -7.06 -21.59
CA SER A 113 18.84 -8.37 -21.19
C SER A 113 18.24 -9.50 -22.02
N GLN A 114 18.85 -10.68 -21.97
CA GLN A 114 18.29 -11.92 -22.54
C GLN A 114 17.02 -12.43 -21.83
N TYR A 115 16.63 -11.79 -20.72
CA TYR A 115 15.46 -12.17 -19.90
C TYR A 115 14.23 -11.29 -20.17
N ALA A 116 14.33 -10.32 -21.08
CA ALA A 116 13.27 -9.33 -21.36
C ALA A 116 11.92 -9.99 -21.67
N ASP A 117 11.94 -11.02 -22.52
CA ASP A 117 10.72 -11.66 -23.04
C ASP A 117 10.24 -12.83 -22.17
N ASN A 118 10.90 -13.11 -21.05
CA ASN A 118 10.59 -14.25 -20.18
C ASN A 118 10.65 -13.89 -18.68
N THR A 119 10.22 -12.69 -18.32
CA THR A 119 10.23 -12.24 -16.92
C THR A 119 8.87 -11.66 -16.55
N ILE A 120 8.33 -12.12 -15.43
CA ILE A 120 7.17 -11.48 -14.79
C ILE A 120 7.68 -10.28 -14.01
N VAL A 121 7.10 -9.11 -14.27
CA VAL A 121 7.40 -7.87 -13.54
C VAL A 121 6.24 -7.53 -12.63
N VAL A 122 6.53 -7.26 -11.36
CA VAL A 122 5.55 -6.78 -10.38
C VAL A 122 6.08 -5.50 -9.74
N ILE A 123 5.32 -4.42 -9.83
CA ILE A 123 5.63 -3.13 -9.20
C ILE A 123 4.50 -2.79 -8.25
N TRP A 124 4.82 -2.50 -6.98
CA TRP A 124 3.83 -2.09 -6.00
C TRP A 124 4.39 -1.10 -4.98
N GLY A 125 3.50 -0.31 -4.37
CA GLY A 125 3.78 0.42 -3.14
C GLY A 125 3.49 -0.47 -1.92
N ASP A 126 4.15 -0.22 -0.79
CA ASP A 126 3.89 -0.92 0.47
C ASP A 126 2.69 -0.33 1.23
N HIS A 127 2.42 0.96 1.06
CA HIS A 127 1.29 1.71 1.60
C HIS A 127 1.13 3.05 0.87
N GLY A 128 -0.02 3.69 1.05
CA GLY A 128 -0.27 5.05 0.61
C GLY A 128 0.19 6.12 1.62
N TRP A 129 -0.33 7.37 1.50
CA TRP A 129 0.08 8.50 2.32
C TRP A 129 -1.00 9.60 2.36
N HIS A 130 -1.22 10.22 3.53
CA HIS A 130 -2.08 11.38 3.71
C HIS A 130 -1.29 12.68 3.60
N PHE A 131 -1.89 13.69 2.96
CA PHE A 131 -1.41 15.06 2.88
C PHE A 131 -2.44 16.10 3.32
N GLY A 132 -3.31 15.74 4.25
CA GLY A 132 -4.34 16.59 4.82
C GLY A 132 -5.72 15.95 4.86
N GLU A 133 -5.98 14.95 4.02
CA GLU A 133 -7.22 14.17 4.04
C GLU A 133 -7.40 13.54 5.43
N LYS A 134 -8.61 13.55 5.95
CA LYS A 134 -8.92 13.14 7.32
C LYS A 134 -8.07 13.89 8.36
N LEU A 135 -7.71 15.15 8.08
CA LEU A 135 -6.84 16.00 8.91
C LEU A 135 -5.56 15.27 9.36
N LYS A 136 -5.03 14.40 8.48
CA LYS A 136 -3.94 13.49 8.77
C LYS A 136 -2.74 13.73 7.86
N PHE A 137 -1.59 13.33 8.34
CA PHE A 137 -0.35 13.14 7.60
C PHE A 137 0.18 11.74 7.82
N ARG A 138 1.03 11.28 6.90
CA ARG A 138 1.63 9.95 6.94
C ARG A 138 0.59 8.84 6.68
N LYS A 139 0.85 7.62 7.16
CA LYS A 139 0.21 6.38 6.74
C LYS A 139 -0.66 5.73 7.81
N ALA A 140 -0.27 5.57 8.99
CA ALA A 140 -0.89 4.73 10.03
C ALA A 140 -2.41 4.98 10.22
N SER A 141 -3.24 4.53 9.28
CA SER A 141 -4.70 4.60 9.29
C SER A 141 -5.32 3.48 8.46
N LEU A 142 -6.62 3.31 8.56
CA LEU A 142 -7.42 2.41 7.73
C LEU A 142 -8.15 3.13 6.60
N TRP A 143 -7.98 4.46 6.48
CA TRP A 143 -8.55 5.25 5.39
C TRP A 143 -7.81 4.99 4.08
N ARG A 144 -8.54 5.23 2.98
CA ARG A 144 -8.12 4.87 1.62
C ARG A 144 -6.77 5.44 1.23
N GLU A 145 -6.45 6.65 1.62
CA GLU A 145 -5.19 7.33 1.30
C GLU A 145 -3.96 6.59 1.84
N ALA A 146 -4.11 5.84 2.94
CA ALA A 146 -3.03 5.00 3.47
C ALA A 146 -3.03 3.57 2.91
N THR A 147 -4.18 3.07 2.46
CA THR A 147 -4.36 1.67 2.04
C THR A 147 -4.42 1.48 0.53
N GLN A 148 -4.69 2.54 -0.23
CA GLN A 148 -4.65 2.53 -1.69
C GLN A 148 -3.24 2.80 -2.20
N LEU A 149 -2.73 1.91 -3.03
CA LEU A 149 -1.38 1.94 -3.55
C LEU A 149 -1.34 1.42 -5.00
N PRO A 150 -0.33 1.78 -5.78
CA PRO A 150 -0.15 1.22 -7.11
C PRO A 150 0.20 -0.27 -7.04
N LEU A 151 -0.39 -1.06 -7.93
CA LEU A 151 -0.01 -2.43 -8.22
C LEU A 151 -0.05 -2.65 -9.72
N ILE A 152 1.08 -3.00 -10.30
CA ILE A 152 1.23 -3.28 -11.72
C ILE A 152 1.82 -4.68 -11.86
N ILE A 153 1.21 -5.52 -12.68
CA ILE A 153 1.71 -6.87 -13.00
C ILE A 153 1.79 -6.99 -14.52
N GLN A 154 2.95 -7.37 -15.01
CA GLN A 154 3.19 -7.70 -16.41
C GLN A 154 3.71 -9.12 -16.51
N THR A 155 3.07 -9.94 -17.36
CA THR A 155 3.54 -11.29 -17.71
C THR A 155 4.06 -11.30 -19.15
N PRO A 156 4.93 -12.25 -19.53
CA PRO A 156 5.51 -12.31 -20.88
C PRO A 156 4.49 -12.40 -22.02
N ASP A 157 3.33 -12.98 -21.76
CA ASP A 157 2.26 -13.19 -22.73
C ASP A 157 1.26 -12.02 -22.84
N MET A 158 1.37 -11.00 -21.98
CA MET A 158 0.53 -9.79 -22.08
C MET A 158 0.92 -8.93 -23.27
N GLN A 159 -0.04 -8.72 -24.19
CA GLN A 159 0.17 -7.93 -25.40
C GLN A 159 -0.22 -6.47 -25.24
N THR A 160 -1.14 -6.17 -24.32
CA THR A 160 -1.66 -4.82 -24.08
C THR A 160 -1.89 -4.60 -22.59
N GLY A 161 -1.66 -3.36 -22.12
CA GLY A 161 -2.06 -2.95 -20.78
C GLY A 161 -3.58 -2.87 -20.65
N GLN A 162 -4.08 -3.21 -19.47
CA GLN A 162 -5.49 -3.10 -19.10
C GLN A 162 -5.63 -2.65 -17.65
N ASP A 163 -6.67 -1.86 -17.37
CA ASP A 163 -6.97 -1.39 -16.03
C ASP A 163 -7.93 -2.35 -15.34
N CYS A 164 -7.59 -2.75 -14.12
CA CYS A 164 -8.48 -3.50 -13.23
C CYS A 164 -8.88 -2.59 -12.05
N ARG A 165 -10.18 -2.41 -11.86
CA ARG A 165 -10.73 -1.59 -10.76
C ARG A 165 -11.15 -2.42 -9.55
N ARG A 166 -10.82 -3.70 -9.52
CA ARG A 166 -11.11 -4.57 -8.39
C ARG A 166 -10.14 -4.31 -7.25
N ASN A 167 -10.65 -4.28 -6.03
CA ASN A 167 -9.79 -4.18 -4.86
C ASN A 167 -9.10 -5.52 -4.63
N VAL A 168 -7.79 -5.49 -4.45
CA VAL A 168 -6.95 -6.66 -4.14
C VAL A 168 -6.03 -6.32 -2.98
N ASN A 169 -5.49 -7.33 -2.31
CA ASN A 169 -4.57 -7.15 -1.19
C ASN A 169 -3.13 -7.48 -1.59
N LEU A 170 -2.14 -6.88 -0.93
CA LEU A 170 -0.73 -7.27 -1.14
C LEU A 170 -0.46 -8.72 -0.72
N ILE A 171 -1.25 -9.29 0.20
CA ILE A 171 -1.14 -10.70 0.59
C ILE A 171 -1.47 -11.64 -0.58
N ASP A 172 -2.19 -11.17 -1.60
CA ASP A 172 -2.56 -11.92 -2.79
C ASP A 172 -1.38 -12.08 -3.77
N LEU A 173 -0.30 -11.30 -3.62
CA LEU A 173 0.86 -11.37 -4.51
C LEU A 173 1.58 -12.71 -4.44
N TYR A 174 1.76 -13.27 -3.25
CA TYR A 174 2.47 -14.54 -3.11
C TYR A 174 1.72 -15.71 -3.77
N PRO A 175 0.42 -15.97 -3.50
CA PRO A 175 -0.32 -17.01 -4.23
C PRO A 175 -0.41 -16.74 -5.74
N THR A 176 -0.47 -15.47 -6.16
CA THR A 176 -0.44 -15.10 -7.59
C THR A 176 0.87 -15.51 -8.26
N LEU A 177 2.02 -15.25 -7.62
CA LEU A 177 3.32 -15.64 -8.15
C LEU A 177 3.50 -17.16 -8.16
N ILE A 178 2.98 -17.89 -7.16
CA ILE A 178 2.96 -19.37 -7.17
C ILE A 178 2.19 -19.87 -8.40
N ASP A 179 1.01 -19.33 -8.65
CA ASP A 179 0.15 -19.72 -9.78
C ASP A 179 0.80 -19.35 -11.13
N LEU A 180 1.24 -18.11 -11.31
CA LEU A 180 1.88 -17.64 -12.55
C LEU A 180 3.18 -18.41 -12.89
N CYS A 181 3.93 -18.81 -11.88
CA CYS A 181 5.19 -19.57 -12.05
C CYS A 181 5.01 -21.08 -12.01
N ALA A 182 3.79 -21.60 -11.93
CA ALA A 182 3.47 -23.04 -11.81
C ALA A 182 4.28 -23.72 -10.68
N LEU A 183 4.45 -23.04 -9.54
CA LEU A 183 5.14 -23.57 -8.38
C LEU A 183 4.20 -24.48 -7.55
N PRO A 184 4.74 -25.36 -6.69
CA PRO A 184 3.92 -26.18 -5.82
C PRO A 184 3.00 -25.34 -4.95
N GLU A 185 1.73 -25.73 -4.88
CA GLU A 185 0.72 -25.08 -4.06
C GLU A 185 1.12 -25.04 -2.57
N LYS A 186 0.68 -23.99 -1.89
CA LYS A 186 0.82 -23.79 -0.45
C LYS A 186 -0.49 -23.31 0.13
N GLU A 187 -0.76 -23.67 1.37
CA GLU A 187 -1.84 -23.08 2.15
C GLU A 187 -1.44 -21.65 2.54
N LEU A 188 -2.20 -20.66 2.09
CA LEU A 188 -1.93 -19.24 2.24
C LEU A 188 -3.24 -18.49 2.53
N ASP A 189 -3.15 -17.39 3.26
CA ASP A 189 -4.31 -16.54 3.57
C ASP A 189 -4.77 -15.70 2.35
N GLY A 190 -3.86 -15.38 1.43
CA GLY A 190 -4.18 -14.65 0.19
C GLY A 190 -4.74 -15.55 -0.90
N THR A 191 -5.33 -14.94 -1.92
CA THR A 191 -5.93 -15.59 -3.09
C THR A 191 -5.23 -15.14 -4.36
N THR A 192 -4.98 -16.04 -5.33
CA THR A 192 -4.42 -15.65 -6.62
C THR A 192 -5.33 -14.68 -7.35
N ILE A 193 -4.76 -13.58 -7.82
CA ILE A 193 -5.45 -12.59 -8.66
C ILE A 193 -5.22 -12.82 -10.16
N ARG A 194 -4.63 -13.95 -10.55
CA ARG A 194 -4.46 -14.32 -11.96
C ARG A 194 -5.76 -14.23 -12.77
N PRO A 195 -6.96 -14.65 -12.27
CA PRO A 195 -8.20 -14.48 -13.01
C PRO A 195 -8.53 -13.04 -13.37
N LEU A 196 -8.09 -12.05 -12.56
CA LEU A 196 -8.25 -10.63 -12.87
C LEU A 196 -7.29 -10.13 -13.95
N LEU A 197 -6.11 -10.76 -14.09
CA LEU A 197 -5.18 -10.46 -15.19
C LEU A 197 -5.75 -10.93 -16.54
N GLU A 198 -6.55 -12.00 -16.53
CA GLU A 198 -7.22 -12.55 -17.72
C GLU A 198 -8.55 -11.81 -18.02
N ASN A 199 -9.30 -11.43 -16.98
CA ASN A 199 -10.57 -10.70 -17.07
C ASN A 199 -10.70 -9.66 -15.94
N PRO A 200 -10.31 -8.39 -16.16
CA PRO A 200 -10.35 -7.35 -15.14
C PRO A 200 -11.76 -6.93 -14.69
N SER A 201 -12.80 -7.39 -15.40
CA SER A 201 -14.20 -7.13 -15.06
C SER A 201 -14.85 -8.22 -14.21
N LEU A 202 -14.11 -9.28 -13.89
CA LEU A 202 -14.62 -10.36 -13.08
C LEU A 202 -15.12 -9.86 -11.71
N ALA A 203 -16.24 -10.39 -11.22
CA ALA A 203 -16.72 -10.08 -9.87
C ALA A 203 -15.67 -10.53 -8.84
N TRP A 204 -15.33 -9.66 -7.89
CA TRP A 204 -14.29 -9.91 -6.91
C TRP A 204 -14.78 -9.56 -5.49
N PRO A 205 -14.36 -10.31 -4.47
CA PRO A 205 -14.74 -10.02 -3.10
C PRO A 205 -14.12 -8.70 -2.60
N PRO A 206 -14.70 -8.07 -1.56
CA PRO A 206 -14.08 -6.97 -0.85
C PRO A 206 -12.73 -7.35 -0.26
N THR A 207 -11.85 -6.38 -0.12
CA THR A 207 -10.57 -6.52 0.56
C THR A 207 -10.67 -6.16 2.03
N VAL A 208 -9.82 -6.77 2.86
CA VAL A 208 -9.74 -6.50 4.30
C VAL A 208 -8.34 -6.02 4.66
N THR A 209 -8.26 -4.91 5.40
CA THR A 209 -7.02 -4.40 5.96
C THR A 209 -7.14 -4.35 7.48
N THR A 210 -6.12 -4.84 8.18
CA THR A 210 -6.06 -4.84 9.65
C THR A 210 -4.95 -3.93 10.14
N GLN A 211 -5.26 -3.04 11.09
CA GLN A 211 -4.29 -2.19 11.78
C GLN A 211 -4.31 -2.44 13.29
N GLY A 212 -3.51 -3.41 13.72
CA GLY A 212 -3.54 -3.87 15.10
C GLY A 212 -4.82 -4.65 15.43
N LYS A 213 -4.87 -5.21 16.63
CA LYS A 213 -5.97 -6.08 17.07
C LYS A 213 -7.30 -5.32 17.11
N GLY A 214 -8.33 -5.87 16.49
CA GLY A 214 -9.69 -5.35 16.50
C GLY A 214 -9.94 -4.08 15.71
N ASN A 215 -9.01 -3.65 14.85
CA ASN A 215 -9.26 -2.55 13.93
C ASN A 215 -9.16 -3.06 12.50
N HIS A 216 -10.28 -3.05 11.78
CA HIS A 216 -10.39 -3.61 10.45
C HIS A 216 -11.13 -2.67 9.51
N SER A 217 -10.67 -2.63 8.28
CA SER A 217 -11.33 -1.96 7.17
C SER A 217 -11.72 -2.99 6.12
N VAL A 218 -12.94 -2.90 5.60
CA VAL A 218 -13.46 -3.70 4.48
C VAL A 218 -13.79 -2.75 3.33
N ILE A 219 -13.11 -2.92 2.20
CA ILE A 219 -13.31 -2.06 1.02
C ILE A 219 -13.84 -2.91 -0.14
N SER A 220 -15.02 -2.55 -0.63
CA SER A 220 -15.61 -3.05 -1.88
C SER A 220 -15.52 -1.98 -2.97
N GLU A 221 -16.05 -2.24 -4.16
CA GLU A 221 -16.11 -1.24 -5.23
C GLU A 221 -16.86 0.03 -4.83
N ARG A 222 -17.91 -0.12 -4.01
CA ARG A 222 -18.78 0.99 -3.61
C ARG A 222 -18.63 1.40 -2.15
N TRP A 223 -18.32 0.45 -1.26
CA TRP A 223 -18.41 0.69 0.18
C TRP A 223 -17.06 0.60 0.85
N HIS A 224 -16.79 1.53 1.75
CA HIS A 224 -15.69 1.45 2.70
C HIS A 224 -16.27 1.41 4.11
N TYR A 225 -16.12 0.28 4.78
CA TYR A 225 -16.53 0.09 6.17
C TYR A 225 -15.31 -0.10 7.06
N THR A 226 -15.26 0.58 8.19
CA THR A 226 -14.20 0.42 9.18
C THR A 226 -14.79 0.18 10.56
N SER A 227 -14.27 -0.84 11.25
CA SER A 227 -14.60 -1.17 12.64
C SER A 227 -13.37 -1.01 13.51
N TYR A 228 -13.56 -0.42 14.68
CA TYR A 228 -12.48 -0.18 15.64
C TYR A 228 -12.74 -0.89 16.97
N VAL A 229 -11.67 -1.40 17.58
CA VAL A 229 -11.70 -2.09 18.88
C VAL A 229 -12.34 -1.24 19.99
N ARG A 230 -12.36 0.09 19.84
CA ARG A 230 -12.98 1.03 20.79
C ARG A 230 -14.50 1.18 20.61
N GLY A 231 -15.12 0.37 19.73
CA GLY A 231 -16.57 0.30 19.57
C GLY A 231 -17.18 1.44 18.76
N PHE A 232 -16.44 2.08 17.87
CA PHE A 232 -16.97 2.98 16.86
C PHE A 232 -16.72 2.46 15.46
N GLU A 233 -17.49 2.95 14.49
CA GLU A 233 -17.53 2.45 13.14
C GLU A 233 -17.63 3.59 12.14
N GLU A 234 -17.18 3.35 10.93
CA GLU A 234 -17.32 4.25 9.79
C GLU A 234 -17.90 3.48 8.61
N LEU A 235 -18.77 4.11 7.84
CA LEU A 235 -19.28 3.61 6.56
C LEU A 235 -19.37 4.75 5.55
N TYR A 236 -18.74 4.57 4.40
CA TYR A 236 -18.73 5.53 3.30
C TYR A 236 -19.22 4.91 2.00
N ASP A 237 -20.02 5.67 1.22
CA ASP A 237 -20.46 5.32 -0.13
C ASP A 237 -19.49 5.94 -1.13
N LEU A 238 -18.47 5.21 -1.56
CA LEU A 238 -17.39 5.69 -2.44
C LEU A 238 -17.88 6.12 -3.82
N GLU A 239 -19.06 5.71 -4.24
CA GLU A 239 -19.68 6.13 -5.50
C GLU A 239 -20.23 7.56 -5.41
N ASN A 240 -20.83 7.93 -4.28
CA ASN A 240 -21.46 9.24 -4.07
C ASN A 240 -20.61 10.19 -3.21
N ASP A 241 -19.70 9.63 -2.41
CA ASP A 241 -18.77 10.35 -1.54
C ASP A 241 -17.35 9.76 -1.66
N PRO A 242 -16.68 9.97 -2.78
CA PRO A 242 -15.33 9.43 -3.01
C PRO A 242 -14.28 10.00 -2.04
N MET A 243 -14.55 11.14 -1.42
CA MET A 243 -13.67 11.76 -0.43
C MET A 243 -13.94 11.27 1.00
N GLN A 244 -14.99 10.46 1.20
CA GLN A 244 -15.34 9.89 2.51
C GLN A 244 -15.64 10.96 3.57
N TRP A 245 -16.32 12.04 3.19
CA TRP A 245 -16.63 13.16 4.08
C TRP A 245 -17.83 12.92 5.00
N THR A 246 -18.71 11.98 4.65
CA THR A 246 -19.94 11.74 5.41
C THR A 246 -19.99 10.31 5.92
N ASN A 247 -19.82 10.14 7.22
CA ASN A 247 -19.98 8.84 7.87
C ASN A 247 -21.47 8.47 7.95
N LEU A 248 -21.87 7.45 7.21
CA LEU A 248 -23.27 7.01 7.11
C LEU A 248 -23.77 6.26 8.33
N VAL A 249 -22.91 5.84 9.26
CA VAL A 249 -23.30 5.08 10.46
C VAL A 249 -24.34 5.81 11.30
N HIS A 250 -24.33 7.14 11.31
CA HIS A 250 -25.24 7.98 12.11
C HIS A 250 -26.24 8.77 11.26
N SER A 251 -26.07 8.86 9.95
CA SER A 251 -26.87 9.72 9.08
C SER A 251 -27.96 9.00 8.29
N ASP A 252 -27.77 7.70 7.99
CA ASP A 252 -28.71 6.85 7.24
C ASP A 252 -28.72 5.42 7.85
N LEU A 253 -29.35 5.28 9.01
CA LEU A 253 -29.30 4.07 9.84
C LEU A 253 -29.79 2.83 9.10
N GLU A 254 -30.92 2.91 8.38
CA GLU A 254 -31.53 1.73 7.72
C GLU A 254 -30.59 1.18 6.62
N LYS A 255 -30.07 2.07 5.78
CA LYS A 255 -29.12 1.71 4.73
C LYS A 255 -27.79 1.24 5.29
N ALA A 256 -27.29 1.90 6.35
CA ALA A 256 -26.04 1.56 7.01
C ALA A 256 -26.12 0.15 7.64
N GLU A 257 -27.17 -0.16 8.41
CA GLU A 257 -27.29 -1.46 9.09
C GLU A 257 -27.21 -2.65 8.14
N VAL A 258 -27.95 -2.60 7.04
CA VAL A 258 -27.95 -3.68 6.02
C VAL A 258 -26.56 -3.82 5.37
N THR A 259 -25.95 -2.69 5.01
CA THR A 259 -24.63 -2.68 4.36
C THR A 259 -23.55 -3.17 5.30
N ILE A 260 -23.54 -2.67 6.53
CA ILE A 260 -22.56 -3.05 7.58
C ILE A 260 -22.70 -4.56 7.89
N ALA A 261 -23.92 -5.06 8.06
CA ALA A 261 -24.14 -6.49 8.32
C ALA A 261 -23.52 -7.37 7.22
N LYS A 262 -23.66 -6.97 5.96
CA LYS A 262 -23.03 -7.65 4.83
C LYS A 262 -21.49 -7.54 4.87
N LEU A 263 -20.94 -6.35 5.10
CA LEU A 263 -19.49 -6.13 5.09
C LEU A 263 -18.80 -6.80 6.29
N LYS A 264 -19.48 -6.86 7.44
CA LYS A 264 -18.97 -7.59 8.63
C LYS A 264 -18.73 -9.08 8.37
N THR A 265 -19.38 -9.69 7.39
CA THR A 265 -19.15 -11.12 7.05
C THR A 265 -17.74 -11.36 6.48
N TYR A 266 -17.03 -10.32 6.05
CA TYR A 266 -15.66 -10.41 5.55
C TYR A 266 -14.60 -10.18 6.65
N LEU A 267 -15.01 -9.73 7.83
CA LEU A 267 -14.07 -9.53 8.95
C LEU A 267 -13.45 -10.86 9.39
N PRO A 268 -12.23 -10.84 9.93
CA PRO A 268 -11.59 -12.03 10.46
C PRO A 268 -12.47 -12.71 11.52
N ALA A 269 -12.63 -14.04 11.40
CA ALA A 269 -13.42 -14.82 12.36
C ALA A 269 -12.75 -14.93 13.74
N PHE A 270 -11.45 -14.66 13.81
CA PHE A 270 -10.69 -14.65 15.06
C PHE A 270 -9.60 -13.58 14.98
N GLU A 271 -9.22 -13.07 16.13
CA GLU A 271 -8.13 -12.12 16.32
C GLU A 271 -6.87 -12.86 16.77
N ALA A 272 -5.76 -12.63 16.08
CA ALA A 272 -4.48 -13.11 16.56
C ALA A 272 -4.13 -12.47 17.90
N GLU A 273 -3.50 -13.23 18.80
CA GLU A 273 -3.00 -12.70 20.06
C GLU A 273 -1.94 -11.61 19.82
N GLU A 274 -1.99 -10.57 20.63
CA GLU A 274 -1.02 -9.49 20.54
C GLU A 274 0.34 -9.96 21.05
N ILE A 275 1.37 -9.89 20.21
CA ILE A 275 2.75 -10.24 20.59
C ILE A 275 3.25 -9.19 21.57
N LEU A 276 3.55 -9.60 22.80
CA LEU A 276 4.14 -8.74 23.83
C LEU A 276 5.45 -8.13 23.35
N LYS A 277 5.75 -6.92 23.79
CA LYS A 277 6.95 -6.18 23.36
C LYS A 277 8.25 -6.97 23.60
N SER A 278 8.34 -7.68 24.73
CA SER A 278 9.45 -8.57 25.04
C SER A 278 9.63 -9.71 24.03
N GLN A 279 8.52 -10.31 23.58
CA GLN A 279 8.54 -11.38 22.58
C GLN A 279 8.91 -10.87 21.18
N LYS A 280 8.53 -9.62 20.85
CA LYS A 280 8.97 -8.95 19.61
C LYS A 280 10.49 -8.75 19.59
N ASP A 281 11.05 -8.29 20.70
CA ASP A 281 12.49 -8.06 20.79
C ASP A 281 13.30 -9.37 20.69
N ASP A 282 12.79 -10.47 21.23
CA ASP A 282 13.44 -11.78 21.15
C ASP A 282 13.33 -12.40 19.75
N SER A 283 12.18 -12.32 19.10
CA SER A 283 12.02 -12.80 17.72
C SER A 283 12.86 -12.00 16.71
N ILE A 284 13.03 -10.69 16.90
CA ILE A 284 13.93 -9.86 16.08
C ILE A 284 15.40 -10.28 16.29
N LYS A 285 15.83 -10.55 17.52
CA LYS A 285 17.18 -11.01 17.82
C LYS A 285 17.46 -12.39 17.21
N GLU A 286 16.48 -13.29 17.25
CA GLU A 286 16.58 -14.63 16.67
C GLU A 286 16.66 -14.57 15.14
N MET A 287 15.88 -13.68 14.51
CA MET A 287 15.94 -13.42 13.07
C MET A 287 17.28 -12.80 12.66
N ASP A 288 17.80 -11.83 13.42
CA ASP A 288 19.10 -11.20 13.19
C ASP A 288 20.26 -12.22 13.34
N HIS A 289 20.15 -13.13 14.32
CA HIS A 289 21.12 -14.21 14.50
C HIS A 289 21.10 -15.19 13.32
N THR A 290 19.92 -15.55 12.84
CA THR A 290 19.74 -16.43 11.66
C THR A 290 20.31 -15.80 10.39
N ILE A 291 20.13 -14.49 10.19
CA ILE A 291 20.67 -13.75 9.03
C ILE A 291 22.19 -13.66 9.11
N LYS A 292 22.77 -13.37 10.28
CA LYS A 292 24.23 -13.35 10.50
C LYS A 292 24.84 -14.71 10.21
N THR A 293 24.30 -15.77 10.78
CA THR A 293 24.80 -17.14 10.57
C THR A 293 24.78 -17.55 9.09
N ARG A 294 23.74 -17.14 8.34
CA ARG A 294 23.68 -17.38 6.87
C ARG A 294 24.70 -16.55 6.09
N ARG A 295 25.02 -15.33 6.51
CA ARG A 295 26.08 -14.51 5.91
C ARG A 295 27.45 -15.11 6.13
N ASP A 296 27.73 -15.57 7.35
CA ASP A 296 29.01 -16.19 7.71
C ASP A 296 29.26 -17.49 6.94
N LEU A 297 28.22 -18.29 6.71
CA LEU A 297 28.29 -19.51 5.90
C LEU A 297 28.51 -19.23 4.39
N ARG A 298 28.16 -18.03 3.88
CA ARG A 298 28.43 -17.63 2.50
C ARG A 298 29.85 -17.08 2.29
N SER A 299 30.49 -16.59 3.33
CA SER A 299 31.88 -16.11 3.28
C SER A 299 32.92 -17.23 3.37
N LEU A 300 32.48 -18.47 3.65
CA LEU A 300 33.30 -19.69 3.73
C LEU A 300 33.23 -20.56 2.45
N LYS A 301 32.59 -20.08 1.39
CA LYS A 301 32.58 -20.65 0.03
C LYS A 301 33.12 -19.65 -0.98
#